data_d83a3dfbb0adabf62ed9079464edbbf9
#
_entry.id   d83a3dfbb0adabf62ed9079464edbbf9
#
_cell.length_a   1.000
_cell.length_b   1.000
_cell.length_c   1.000
_cell.angle_alpha   90.00
_cell.angle_beta   90.00
_cell.angle_gamma   90.00
#
_symmetry.space_group_name_H-M   'P 1'
#
loop_
_entity.id
_entity.type
_entity.pdbx_description
1 polymer ?
#
loop_
_entity_poly.entity_id
_entity_poly.type
_entity_poly.pdbx_seq_one_letter_code
_entity_poly.pdbx_strand_id
1 'polypeptide(L)'
;MNDIHDETSACTMTCRSSASTRLANDDGESFCAPTSPDALLASTSVTLRGQPVYAYIVTTIKTTSDYQLCQTGSAPNFAGGRITLCSCKHKDRATFQPSNDPQDPWKNVWVAGLTSISADPSRSLAYLICVERSFLSQRELWHALPNRCRQAKCASNSKRGDLYRPRAAAANEPYRPAHYHRPMSGHVHSSYKHPNSWYHDVMQWGRRSRPHRLLLGQRLQSYRWTHVEMILKLNVIGHSAHHCLFPSLNEFIANLQQFEP
;
A
#
# COMPACT_ATOMS: atom_id res chain seq x y z
N MET A 1 3.95 -5.49 -43.26
CA MET A 1 5.00 -4.62 -42.72
C MET A 1 4.31 -3.57 -41.89
N ASN A 2 4.13 -3.82 -40.64
CA ASN A 2 3.53 -2.88 -39.68
C ASN A 2 4.52 -2.74 -38.52
N ASP A 3 5.14 -1.56 -38.50
CA ASP A 3 6.07 -1.15 -37.46
C ASP A 3 5.34 -1.03 -36.14
N ILE A 4 5.75 -1.86 -35.18
CA ILE A 4 5.34 -1.75 -33.78
C ILE A 4 6.32 -0.77 -33.14
N HIS A 5 5.89 0.47 -32.95
CA HIS A 5 6.60 1.43 -32.14
C HIS A 5 6.57 0.99 -30.66
N ASP A 6 7.74 0.64 -30.18
CA ASP A 6 8.07 0.37 -28.79
C ASP A 6 8.15 1.72 -28.05
N GLU A 7 7.03 2.15 -27.45
CA GLU A 7 7.03 3.29 -26.54
C GLU A 7 7.51 2.87 -25.14
N THR A 8 8.80 2.69 -24.98
CA THR A 8 9.46 2.77 -23.68
C THR A 8 9.49 4.24 -23.25
N SER A 9 8.36 4.74 -22.77
CA SER A 9 8.29 6.05 -22.12
C SER A 9 9.07 5.99 -20.81
N ALA A 10 10.33 6.39 -20.89
CA ALA A 10 11.18 6.64 -19.74
C ALA A 10 10.50 7.71 -18.86
N CYS A 11 10.27 7.35 -17.61
CA CYS A 11 9.83 8.28 -16.57
C CYS A 11 11.01 9.21 -16.22
N THR A 12 11.32 10.16 -17.10
CA THR A 12 12.23 11.25 -16.83
C THR A 12 11.52 12.34 -16.03
N MET A 13 11.29 12.08 -14.75
CA MET A 13 11.08 13.16 -13.79
C MET A 13 12.44 13.70 -13.43
N THR A 14 12.83 14.83 -14.05
CA THR A 14 13.96 15.64 -13.65
C THR A 14 13.74 16.16 -12.23
N CYS A 15 14.26 15.43 -11.25
CA CYS A 15 14.39 15.91 -9.89
C CYS A 15 15.69 16.73 -9.80
N ARG A 16 15.57 18.06 -9.78
CA ARG A 16 16.72 18.95 -9.51
C ARG A 16 17.15 18.74 -8.06
N SER A 17 18.40 18.38 -7.88
CA SER A 17 19.07 18.29 -6.59
C SER A 17 19.21 19.69 -5.97
N SER A 18 18.53 19.95 -4.88
CA SER A 18 19.01 20.87 -3.84
C SER A 18 18.12 20.74 -2.61
N ALA A 19 18.75 20.51 -1.46
CA ALA A 19 18.26 20.68 -0.09
C ALA A 19 16.88 20.08 0.22
N SER A 20 16.85 19.06 1.08
CA SER A 20 15.71 18.63 1.90
C SER A 20 14.36 19.31 1.57
N THR A 21 13.87 19.10 0.36
CA THR A 21 12.55 19.56 -0.02
C THR A 21 11.60 18.44 0.36
N ARG A 22 10.89 18.63 1.47
CA ARG A 22 9.70 17.84 1.79
C ARG A 22 8.82 17.84 0.55
N LEU A 23 8.75 16.70 -0.14
CA LEU A 23 7.74 16.49 -1.18
C LEU A 23 6.39 16.55 -0.45
N ALA A 24 5.79 17.73 -0.43
CA ALA A 24 4.40 17.89 -0.03
C ALA A 24 3.59 16.98 -0.97
N ASN A 25 2.84 16.03 -0.41
CA ASN A 25 1.75 15.42 -1.16
C ASN A 25 0.83 16.55 -1.61
N ASP A 26 0.09 16.39 -2.70
CA ASP A 26 -0.80 17.39 -3.34
C ASP A 26 -1.75 18.12 -2.36
N ASP A 27 -1.83 17.68 -1.13
CA ASP A 27 -2.65 18.20 -0.02
C ASP A 27 -1.84 18.69 1.19
N GLY A 28 -0.50 18.82 1.07
CA GLY A 28 0.37 19.41 2.11
C GLY A 28 0.62 18.54 3.34
N GLU A 29 0.12 17.30 3.38
CA GLU A 29 0.40 16.35 4.46
C GLU A 29 1.55 15.41 4.08
N SER A 30 2.71 15.61 4.68
CA SER A 30 3.87 14.75 4.54
C SER A 30 3.79 13.57 5.50
N PHE A 31 3.99 12.35 5.01
CA PHE A 31 4.34 11.22 5.88
C PHE A 31 5.76 11.43 6.38
N CYS A 32 5.92 11.67 7.70
CA CYS A 32 7.23 11.81 8.32
C CYS A 32 7.83 10.41 8.46
N ALA A 33 8.74 10.04 7.58
CA ALA A 33 9.35 8.71 7.58
C ALA A 33 10.70 8.76 8.30
N PRO A 34 10.89 7.94 9.35
CA PRO A 34 12.18 7.78 10.02
C PRO A 34 13.24 7.19 9.10
N THR A 35 14.50 7.61 9.27
CA THR A 35 15.60 7.20 8.40
C THR A 35 16.43 6.03 8.93
N SER A 36 16.14 5.59 10.15
CA SER A 36 16.84 4.45 10.77
C SER A 36 15.87 3.58 11.59
N PRO A 37 16.24 2.30 11.88
CA PRO A 37 15.46 1.43 12.74
C PRO A 37 15.20 2.01 14.14
N ASP A 38 16.19 2.66 14.75
CA ASP A 38 16.04 3.27 16.07
C ASP A 38 15.09 4.48 16.04
N ALA A 39 15.19 5.32 15.02
CA ALA A 39 14.26 6.43 14.83
C ALA A 39 12.84 5.94 14.56
N LEU A 40 12.67 4.84 13.81
CA LEU A 40 11.39 4.20 13.59
C LEU A 40 10.80 3.69 14.91
N LEU A 41 11.60 2.99 15.71
CA LEU A 41 11.18 2.52 17.03
C LEU A 41 10.79 3.69 17.94
N ALA A 42 11.56 4.76 17.97
CA ALA A 42 11.28 5.94 18.78
C ALA A 42 9.97 6.65 18.37
N SER A 43 9.66 6.67 17.05
CA SER A 43 8.47 7.31 16.50
C SER A 43 7.17 6.51 16.70
N THR A 44 7.28 5.22 17.06
CA THR A 44 6.11 4.36 17.24
C THR A 44 5.60 4.36 18.68
N SER A 45 4.27 4.32 18.83
CA SER A 45 3.64 4.20 20.16
C SER A 45 4.06 2.91 20.86
N VAL A 46 4.47 3.02 22.13
CA VAL A 46 4.91 1.87 22.94
C VAL A 46 3.85 0.76 22.98
N THR A 47 2.57 1.13 23.07
CA THR A 47 1.45 0.16 23.11
C THR A 47 1.27 -0.62 21.80
N LEU A 48 1.82 -0.13 20.70
CA LEU A 48 1.70 -0.75 19.39
C LEU A 48 2.94 -1.57 18.99
N ARG A 49 4.05 -1.46 19.74
CA ARG A 49 5.30 -2.17 19.44
C ARG A 49 5.21 -3.69 19.59
N GLY A 50 4.33 -4.18 20.47
CA GLY A 50 4.04 -5.60 20.67
C GLY A 50 3.09 -6.20 19.63
N GLN A 51 2.52 -5.39 18.72
CA GLN A 51 1.55 -5.85 17.75
C GLN A 51 2.23 -6.56 16.56
N PRO A 52 1.56 -7.57 15.95
CA PRO A 52 2.14 -8.34 14.86
C PRO A 52 2.36 -7.49 13.60
N VAL A 53 3.35 -7.86 12.80
CA VAL A 53 3.64 -7.24 11.50
C VAL A 53 3.42 -8.24 10.38
N TYR A 54 2.55 -7.91 9.45
CA TYR A 54 2.41 -8.58 8.17
C TYR A 54 3.26 -7.87 7.13
N ALA A 55 4.43 -8.43 6.81
CA ALA A 55 5.32 -7.91 5.79
C ALA A 55 5.12 -8.64 4.47
N TYR A 56 5.08 -7.91 3.34
CA TYR A 56 4.89 -8.51 2.03
C TYR A 56 5.63 -7.75 0.92
N ILE A 57 5.88 -8.44 -0.20
CA ILE A 57 6.52 -7.85 -1.36
C ILE A 57 5.49 -7.11 -2.21
N VAL A 58 5.75 -5.82 -2.46
CA VAL A 58 4.98 -4.94 -3.33
C VAL A 58 5.68 -4.85 -4.68
N THR A 59 5.27 -5.66 -5.63
CA THR A 59 5.89 -5.73 -6.97
C THR A 59 5.71 -4.45 -7.78
N THR A 60 4.79 -3.58 -7.38
CA THR A 60 4.49 -2.30 -8.02
C THR A 60 5.26 -1.11 -7.45
N ILE A 61 6.12 -1.33 -6.45
CA ILE A 61 7.09 -0.34 -5.98
C ILE A 61 8.48 -0.85 -6.35
N LYS A 62 9.22 -0.03 -7.09
CA LYS A 62 10.57 -0.36 -7.58
C LYS A 62 11.58 0.65 -7.06
N THR A 63 12.81 0.20 -6.88
CA THR A 63 13.95 1.04 -6.59
C THR A 63 14.60 1.47 -7.91
N THR A 64 14.93 2.75 -8.05
CA THR A 64 15.71 3.30 -9.17
C THR A 64 17.20 3.19 -8.90
N SER A 65 18.04 3.54 -9.89
CA SER A 65 19.51 3.53 -9.74
C SER A 65 20.03 4.52 -8.69
N ASP A 66 19.28 5.57 -8.42
CA ASP A 66 19.55 6.60 -7.40
C ASP A 66 18.77 6.36 -6.10
N TYR A 67 18.41 5.12 -5.85
CA TYR A 67 17.74 4.62 -4.64
C TYR A 67 16.37 5.27 -4.34
N GLN A 68 15.70 5.86 -5.32
CA GLN A 68 14.33 6.34 -5.15
C GLN A 68 13.32 5.20 -5.21
N LEU A 69 12.25 5.29 -4.43
CA LEU A 69 11.15 4.33 -4.40
C LEU A 69 9.98 4.82 -5.26
N CYS A 70 9.86 4.26 -6.47
CA CYS A 70 8.85 4.65 -7.44
C CYS A 70 7.70 3.64 -7.50
N GLN A 71 6.47 4.13 -7.31
CA GLN A 71 5.27 3.32 -7.47
C GLN A 71 4.80 3.32 -8.93
N THR A 72 4.61 2.14 -9.49
CA THR A 72 4.14 1.93 -10.87
C THR A 72 2.72 1.34 -10.95
N GLY A 73 2.14 0.89 -9.83
CA GLY A 73 0.84 0.24 -9.78
C GLY A 73 -0.20 0.94 -8.92
N SER A 74 -1.38 0.34 -8.81
CA SER A 74 -2.57 0.95 -8.20
C SER A 74 -2.57 0.96 -6.67
N ALA A 75 -1.86 0.09 -6.02
CA ALA A 75 -1.88 -0.02 -4.56
C ALA A 75 -0.46 -0.13 -3.98
N PRO A 76 -0.24 0.37 -2.75
CA PRO A 76 -1.18 1.08 -1.87
C PRO A 76 -1.51 2.51 -2.36
N ASN A 77 -2.63 3.09 -1.88
CA ASN A 77 -3.00 4.47 -2.18
C ASN A 77 -2.56 5.39 -1.04
N PHE A 78 -1.59 6.26 -1.33
CA PHE A 78 -0.97 7.18 -0.37
C PHE A 78 -1.63 8.57 -0.35
N ALA A 79 -2.51 8.90 -1.29
CA ALA A 79 -3.10 10.22 -1.41
C ALA A 79 -3.99 10.58 -0.22
N GLY A 80 -4.09 11.87 0.10
CA GLY A 80 -4.97 12.40 1.12
C GLY A 80 -4.50 12.19 2.56
N GLY A 81 -3.20 12.02 2.78
CA GLY A 81 -2.61 11.92 4.13
C GLY A 81 -2.98 10.66 4.93
N ARG A 82 -3.60 9.66 4.26
CA ARG A 82 -3.96 8.37 4.85
C ARG A 82 -3.59 7.26 3.88
N ILE A 83 -2.90 6.24 4.35
CA ILE A 83 -2.57 5.08 3.54
C ILE A 83 -3.74 4.10 3.55
N THR A 84 -4.21 3.71 2.35
CA THR A 84 -5.21 2.64 2.20
C THR A 84 -4.68 1.50 1.36
N LEU A 85 -5.10 0.28 1.68
CA LEU A 85 -4.74 -0.94 0.97
C LEU A 85 -6.00 -1.69 0.60
N CYS A 86 -6.45 -1.53 -0.64
CA CYS A 86 -7.71 -2.12 -1.13
C CYS A 86 -7.49 -3.32 -2.04
N SER A 87 -6.62 -3.24 -3.04
CA SER A 87 -6.45 -4.29 -4.05
C SER A 87 -5.30 -5.27 -3.79
N CYS A 88 -4.14 -4.81 -3.27
CA CYS A 88 -2.99 -5.68 -3.03
C CYS A 88 -3.27 -6.81 -2.01
N LYS A 89 -2.77 -8.02 -2.30
CA LYS A 89 -2.82 -9.16 -1.36
C LYS A 89 -4.22 -9.50 -0.83
N HIS A 90 -5.25 -9.36 -1.65
CA HIS A 90 -6.62 -9.62 -1.25
C HIS A 90 -6.85 -11.06 -0.75
N LYS A 91 -6.18 -12.07 -1.33
CA LYS A 91 -6.26 -13.46 -0.85
C LYS A 91 -5.75 -13.60 0.58
N ASP A 92 -4.58 -13.03 0.86
CA ASP A 92 -3.96 -13.12 2.18
C ASP A 92 -4.81 -12.38 3.21
N ARG A 93 -5.34 -11.20 2.88
CA ARG A 93 -6.23 -10.43 3.76
C ARG A 93 -7.59 -11.10 4.01
N ALA A 94 -7.99 -12.04 3.18
CA ALA A 94 -9.17 -12.87 3.42
C ALA A 94 -8.90 -14.05 4.35
N THR A 95 -7.68 -14.59 4.34
CA THR A 95 -7.30 -15.79 5.09
C THR A 95 -6.64 -15.49 6.42
N PHE A 96 -5.83 -14.44 6.51
CA PHE A 96 -5.17 -14.05 7.74
C PHE A 96 -6.12 -13.31 8.69
N GLN A 97 -6.06 -13.69 9.95
CA GLN A 97 -6.69 -13.01 11.07
C GLN A 97 -5.61 -12.78 12.13
N PRO A 98 -4.73 -11.80 11.90
CA PRO A 98 -3.54 -11.63 12.73
C PRO A 98 -3.83 -11.05 14.12
N SER A 99 -5.01 -10.47 14.35
CA SER A 99 -5.44 -10.04 15.68
C SER A 99 -6.53 -10.94 16.25
N ASN A 100 -6.70 -10.89 17.57
CA ASN A 100 -7.73 -11.63 18.30
C ASN A 100 -9.13 -10.97 18.23
N ASP A 101 -9.26 -9.83 17.55
CA ASP A 101 -10.56 -9.18 17.36
C ASP A 101 -11.31 -9.83 16.19
N PRO A 102 -12.40 -10.59 16.44
CA PRO A 102 -13.12 -11.27 15.37
C PRO A 102 -13.91 -10.31 14.46
N GLN A 103 -14.21 -9.10 14.94
CA GLN A 103 -14.90 -8.08 14.16
C GLN A 103 -13.95 -7.31 13.26
N ASP A 104 -12.76 -7.02 13.75
CA ASP A 104 -11.70 -6.34 13.01
C ASP A 104 -10.34 -7.03 13.18
N PRO A 105 -10.12 -8.16 12.49
CA PRO A 105 -8.91 -8.97 12.65
C PRO A 105 -7.62 -8.27 12.19
N TRP A 106 -7.71 -7.09 11.62
CA TRP A 106 -6.57 -6.29 11.19
C TRP A 106 -6.31 -5.06 12.08
N LYS A 107 -7.19 -4.74 13.01
CA LYS A 107 -7.02 -3.57 13.89
C LYS A 107 -5.73 -3.68 14.70
N ASN A 108 -4.96 -2.59 14.71
CA ASN A 108 -3.64 -2.46 15.34
C ASN A 108 -2.54 -3.37 14.76
N VAL A 109 -2.82 -4.16 13.73
CA VAL A 109 -1.80 -4.93 13.01
C VAL A 109 -0.94 -3.97 12.17
N TRP A 110 0.36 -4.19 12.18
CA TRP A 110 1.26 -3.49 11.28
C TRP A 110 1.31 -4.18 9.92
N VAL A 111 1.32 -3.40 8.85
CA VAL A 111 1.50 -3.90 7.49
C VAL A 111 2.68 -3.20 6.86
N ALA A 112 3.70 -3.98 6.50
CA ALA A 112 4.94 -3.51 5.88
C ALA A 112 4.97 -3.90 4.39
N GLY A 113 5.20 -2.93 3.53
CA GLY A 113 5.44 -3.14 2.10
C GLY A 113 6.93 -3.07 1.78
N LEU A 114 7.45 -4.15 1.20
CA LEU A 114 8.84 -4.31 0.82
C LEU A 114 8.98 -4.31 -0.70
N THR A 115 10.07 -3.78 -1.22
CA THR A 115 10.37 -3.85 -2.65
C THR A 115 10.70 -5.28 -3.10
N SER A 116 10.61 -5.52 -4.41
CA SER A 116 11.02 -6.77 -5.02
C SER A 116 12.55 -6.81 -5.19
N ILE A 117 13.15 -7.99 -5.03
CA ILE A 117 14.60 -8.23 -5.24
C ILE A 117 15.03 -8.19 -6.72
N SER A 118 14.14 -7.94 -7.67
CA SER A 118 14.47 -7.97 -9.09
C SER A 118 15.43 -6.86 -9.54
N ALA A 119 15.60 -5.81 -8.73
CA ALA A 119 16.53 -4.70 -9.02
C ALA A 119 17.58 -4.50 -7.92
N ASP A 120 17.38 -5.10 -6.74
CA ASP A 120 18.25 -4.97 -5.59
C ASP A 120 18.11 -6.26 -4.77
N PRO A 121 19.21 -6.98 -4.42
CA PRO A 121 19.15 -8.16 -3.58
C PRO A 121 18.60 -7.86 -2.18
N SER A 122 18.63 -6.61 -1.74
CA SER A 122 18.02 -6.16 -0.49
C SER A 122 16.56 -5.78 -0.70
N ARG A 123 15.72 -6.07 0.28
CA ARG A 123 14.30 -5.70 0.28
C ARG A 123 14.12 -4.41 1.04
N SER A 124 14.01 -3.30 0.31
CA SER A 124 13.82 -1.98 0.89
C SER A 124 12.42 -1.82 1.47
N LEU A 125 12.33 -1.21 2.65
CA LEU A 125 11.07 -0.85 3.27
C LEU A 125 10.47 0.37 2.56
N ALA A 126 9.34 0.18 1.89
CA ALA A 126 8.68 1.23 1.12
C ALA A 126 7.58 1.94 1.91
N TYR A 127 6.89 1.22 2.77
CA TYR A 127 5.91 1.79 3.68
C TYR A 127 5.67 0.87 4.88
N LEU A 128 5.17 1.46 5.96
CA LEU A 128 4.73 0.76 7.16
C LEU A 128 3.48 1.46 7.69
N ILE A 129 2.40 0.72 7.92
CA ILE A 129 1.16 1.24 8.48
C ILE A 129 0.72 0.40 9.69
N CYS A 130 0.31 1.06 10.77
CA CYS A 130 -0.54 0.42 11.76
C CYS A 130 -1.99 0.55 11.31
N VAL A 131 -2.71 -0.54 11.21
CA VAL A 131 -4.10 -0.53 10.76
C VAL A 131 -4.99 0.08 11.83
N GLU A 132 -5.68 1.18 11.50
CA GLU A 132 -6.68 1.79 12.36
C GLU A 132 -7.97 0.97 12.37
N ARG A 133 -8.38 0.58 11.17
CA ARG A 133 -9.62 -0.16 10.95
C ARG A 133 -9.58 -0.90 9.63
N SER A 134 -10.24 -2.06 9.57
CA SER A 134 -10.52 -2.78 8.34
C SER A 134 -11.99 -2.75 7.98
N PHE A 135 -12.29 -2.86 6.67
CA PHE A 135 -13.64 -2.71 6.12
C PHE A 135 -13.96 -3.89 5.21
N LEU A 136 -15.24 -4.21 5.12
CA LEU A 136 -15.74 -5.29 4.25
C LEU A 136 -15.99 -4.82 2.81
N SER A 137 -16.21 -3.53 2.59
CA SER A 137 -16.52 -3.00 1.27
C SER A 137 -15.87 -1.66 0.97
N GLN A 138 -15.72 -1.34 -0.31
CA GLN A 138 -15.30 -0.03 -0.80
C GLN A 138 -16.21 1.09 -0.29
N ARG A 139 -17.52 0.81 -0.19
CA ARG A 139 -18.50 1.77 0.32
C ARG A 139 -18.24 2.12 1.79
N GLU A 140 -18.01 1.11 2.65
CA GLU A 140 -17.72 1.36 4.07
C GLU A 140 -16.46 2.19 4.24
N LEU A 141 -15.37 1.81 3.57
CA LEU A 141 -14.10 2.55 3.59
C LEU A 141 -14.31 3.98 3.06
N TRP A 142 -15.05 4.17 1.97
CA TRP A 142 -15.36 5.48 1.42
C TRP A 142 -16.01 6.40 2.44
N HIS A 143 -17.03 5.92 3.14
CA HIS A 143 -17.75 6.74 4.14
C HIS A 143 -16.95 6.99 5.42
N ALA A 144 -16.01 6.12 5.76
CA ALA A 144 -15.10 6.31 6.90
C ALA A 144 -14.02 7.38 6.67
N LEU A 145 -13.70 7.69 5.40
CA LEU A 145 -12.69 8.68 5.07
C LEU A 145 -13.26 10.11 5.09
N PRO A 146 -12.49 11.11 5.56
CA PRO A 146 -12.84 12.53 5.39
C PRO A 146 -13.02 12.89 3.92
N ASN A 147 -13.87 13.88 3.63
CA ASN A 147 -14.18 14.29 2.24
C ASN A 147 -12.91 14.68 1.44
N ARG A 148 -12.03 15.47 2.05
CA ARG A 148 -10.75 15.87 1.44
C ARG A 148 -9.90 14.67 1.06
N CYS A 149 -9.78 13.67 1.97
CA CYS A 149 -9.05 12.44 1.69
C CYS A 149 -9.66 11.64 0.53
N ARG A 150 -11.00 11.52 0.49
CA ARG A 150 -11.71 10.85 -0.62
C ARG A 150 -11.44 11.52 -1.96
N GLN A 151 -11.48 12.84 -2.01
CA GLN A 151 -11.21 13.60 -3.23
C GLN A 151 -9.78 13.39 -3.72
N ALA A 152 -8.78 13.52 -2.84
CA ALA A 152 -7.38 13.27 -3.18
C ALA A 152 -7.13 11.85 -3.68
N LYS A 153 -7.70 10.84 -3.00
CA LYS A 153 -7.57 9.44 -3.42
C LYS A 153 -8.22 9.18 -4.78
N CYS A 154 -9.38 9.75 -5.07
CA CYS A 154 -10.02 9.62 -6.36
C CYS A 154 -9.26 10.32 -7.49
N ALA A 155 -8.67 11.47 -7.23
CA ALA A 155 -7.82 12.17 -8.20
C ALA A 155 -6.58 11.35 -8.56
N SER A 156 -6.00 10.63 -7.58
CA SER A 156 -4.84 9.76 -7.81
C SER A 156 -5.18 8.44 -8.50
N ASN A 157 -6.45 8.04 -8.56
CA ASN A 157 -6.89 6.76 -9.14
C ASN A 157 -6.80 6.67 -10.67
N SER A 158 -6.33 7.72 -11.36
CA SER A 158 -6.12 7.64 -12.82
C SER A 158 -5.10 6.55 -13.19
N LYS A 159 -4.02 6.42 -12.39
CA LYS A 159 -2.98 5.40 -12.58
C LYS A 159 -2.61 4.65 -11.29
N ARG A 160 -2.81 5.30 -10.14
CA ARG A 160 -2.36 4.82 -8.83
C ARG A 160 -3.49 4.98 -7.84
N GLY A 161 -3.99 3.89 -7.34
CA GLY A 161 -5.04 3.92 -6.35
C GLY A 161 -6.16 2.94 -6.67
N ASP A 162 -6.88 2.58 -5.65
CA ASP A 162 -7.81 1.46 -5.66
C ASP A 162 -9.06 1.74 -4.81
N LEU A 163 -9.38 3.02 -4.61
CA LEU A 163 -10.60 3.44 -3.92
C LEU A 163 -11.64 3.92 -4.94
N TYR A 164 -12.82 3.32 -4.92
CA TYR A 164 -13.90 3.63 -5.88
C TYR A 164 -15.04 4.37 -5.21
N ARG A 165 -15.49 5.46 -5.88
CA ARG A 165 -16.62 6.26 -5.41
C ARG A 165 -17.93 5.46 -5.55
N PRO A 166 -18.67 5.20 -4.44
CA PRO A 166 -19.95 4.50 -4.52
C PRO A 166 -21.05 5.41 -5.07
N ARG A 167 -22.01 4.81 -5.78
CA ARG A 167 -23.32 5.37 -6.09
C ARG A 167 -24.31 5.06 -4.96
N ALA A 168 -25.48 5.68 -4.94
CA ALA A 168 -26.50 5.40 -3.92
C ALA A 168 -26.87 3.90 -3.84
N ALA A 169 -26.99 3.24 -4.98
CA ALA A 169 -27.30 1.81 -5.06
C ALA A 169 -26.29 0.89 -4.35
N ALA A 170 -25.04 1.33 -4.12
CA ALA A 170 -24.05 0.56 -3.36
C ALA A 170 -24.44 0.37 -1.87
N ALA A 171 -25.48 1.05 -1.39
CA ALA A 171 -26.00 0.87 -0.04
C ALA A 171 -26.59 -0.53 0.16
N ASN A 172 -27.27 -1.07 -0.84
CA ASN A 172 -27.93 -2.37 -0.80
C ASN A 172 -27.04 -3.50 -1.34
N GLU A 173 -26.21 -3.20 -2.34
CA GLU A 173 -25.35 -4.19 -3.00
C GLU A 173 -23.90 -3.64 -3.09
N PRO A 174 -23.14 -3.66 -1.97
CA PRO A 174 -21.83 -3.02 -1.88
C PRO A 174 -20.74 -3.71 -2.70
N TYR A 175 -21.00 -4.89 -3.23
CA TYR A 175 -20.04 -5.68 -4.03
C TYR A 175 -20.32 -5.70 -5.53
N ARG A 176 -21.33 -4.94 -5.98
CA ARG A 176 -21.70 -4.87 -7.39
C ARG A 176 -20.95 -3.73 -8.11
N PRO A 177 -20.06 -4.02 -9.06
CA PRO A 177 -19.25 -2.98 -9.74
C PRO A 177 -20.09 -1.89 -10.39
N ALA A 178 -21.26 -2.21 -10.96
CA ALA A 178 -22.20 -1.24 -11.56
C ALA A 178 -22.66 -0.14 -10.58
N HIS A 179 -22.55 -0.39 -9.26
CA HIS A 179 -22.93 0.56 -8.20
C HIS A 179 -21.77 1.48 -7.79
N TYR A 180 -20.68 1.49 -8.55
CA TYR A 180 -19.56 2.40 -8.36
C TYR A 180 -19.31 3.24 -9.61
N HIS A 181 -18.69 4.39 -9.43
CA HIS A 181 -18.21 5.17 -10.56
C HIS A 181 -16.99 4.46 -11.14
N ARG A 182 -16.94 4.37 -12.46
CA ARG A 182 -15.81 3.82 -13.18
C ARG A 182 -14.55 4.64 -12.84
N PRO A 183 -13.39 4.01 -12.58
CA PRO A 183 -12.13 4.73 -12.46
C PRO A 183 -11.79 5.45 -13.77
N MET A 184 -10.88 6.42 -13.70
CA MET A 184 -10.41 7.11 -14.89
C MET A 184 -9.78 6.13 -15.89
N SER A 185 -9.78 6.48 -17.17
CA SER A 185 -9.14 5.70 -18.22
C SER A 185 -7.66 5.49 -17.88
N GLY A 186 -7.16 4.26 -18.00
CA GLY A 186 -5.79 3.89 -17.65
C GLY A 186 -5.63 3.17 -16.29
N HIS A 187 -6.67 3.12 -15.45
CA HIS A 187 -6.66 2.23 -14.28
C HIS A 187 -6.94 0.79 -14.73
N VAL A 188 -5.88 0.08 -15.08
CA VAL A 188 -5.94 -1.32 -15.50
C VAL A 188 -4.93 -2.10 -14.65
N HIS A 189 -5.38 -3.20 -14.06
CA HIS A 189 -4.46 -4.12 -13.39
C HIS A 189 -3.51 -4.74 -14.41
N SER A 190 -2.22 -4.69 -14.14
CA SER A 190 -1.19 -5.23 -15.04
C SER A 190 -1.37 -6.70 -15.39
N SER A 191 -2.00 -7.47 -14.51
CA SER A 191 -2.33 -8.89 -14.71
C SER A 191 -3.60 -9.14 -15.53
N TYR A 192 -4.43 -8.12 -15.76
CA TYR A 192 -5.70 -8.22 -16.48
C TYR A 192 -5.83 -7.07 -17.46
N LYS A 193 -5.47 -7.31 -18.69
CA LYS A 193 -5.57 -6.32 -19.79
C LYS A 193 -7.01 -5.94 -20.19
N HIS A 194 -7.99 -6.41 -19.44
CA HIS A 194 -9.39 -6.14 -19.73
C HIS A 194 -9.84 -4.80 -19.10
N PRO A 195 -10.59 -3.95 -19.83
CA PRO A 195 -11.04 -2.64 -19.36
C PRO A 195 -11.94 -2.67 -18.10
N ASN A 196 -12.46 -3.84 -17.75
CA ASN A 196 -13.26 -4.06 -16.54
C ASN A 196 -12.47 -4.77 -15.43
N SER A 197 -11.16 -4.83 -15.51
CA SER A 197 -10.30 -5.50 -14.50
C SER A 197 -10.47 -4.93 -13.09
N TRP A 198 -10.84 -3.65 -12.97
CA TRP A 198 -11.17 -2.99 -11.69
C TRP A 198 -12.41 -3.58 -11.00
N TYR A 199 -13.24 -4.36 -11.70
CA TYR A 199 -14.36 -5.07 -11.08
C TYR A 199 -13.89 -6.01 -9.97
N HIS A 200 -12.71 -6.57 -10.11
CA HIS A 200 -12.12 -7.45 -9.12
C HIS A 200 -11.86 -6.75 -7.77
N ASP A 201 -11.60 -5.45 -7.76
CA ASP A 201 -11.35 -4.69 -6.54
C ASP A 201 -12.64 -4.39 -5.77
N VAL A 202 -13.76 -4.33 -6.47
CA VAL A 202 -15.09 -4.10 -5.87
C VAL A 202 -15.71 -5.43 -5.47
N MET A 203 -15.64 -6.43 -6.35
CA MET A 203 -16.13 -7.77 -6.09
C MET A 203 -15.18 -8.43 -5.11
N GLN A 204 -15.67 -8.75 -3.94
CA GLN A 204 -14.87 -9.52 -2.99
C GLN A 204 -14.69 -10.95 -3.50
N TRP A 205 -13.61 -11.16 -4.21
CA TRP A 205 -13.27 -12.48 -4.76
C TRP A 205 -12.84 -13.42 -3.64
N GLY A 206 -13.83 -14.04 -3.03
CA GLY A 206 -13.58 -15.24 -2.28
C GLY A 206 -14.27 -16.42 -2.97
N ARG A 207 -13.54 -17.30 -3.62
CA ARG A 207 -13.95 -18.71 -3.72
C ARG A 207 -14.13 -19.34 -2.33
N ARG A 208 -13.93 -18.56 -1.28
CA ARG A 208 -14.01 -18.93 0.13
C ARG A 208 -14.97 -17.96 0.82
N SER A 209 -15.68 -18.43 1.78
CA SER A 209 -16.71 -17.77 2.60
C SER A 209 -16.28 -16.49 3.34
N ARG A 210 -15.07 -15.95 3.11
CA ARG A 210 -14.53 -14.78 3.79
C ARG A 210 -14.14 -13.70 2.80
N PRO A 211 -14.76 -12.52 2.86
CA PRO A 211 -14.37 -11.38 2.06
C PRO A 211 -13.00 -10.86 2.53
N HIS A 212 -12.16 -10.39 1.58
CA HIS A 212 -10.92 -9.72 1.93
C HIS A 212 -11.20 -8.36 2.59
N ARG A 213 -10.41 -8.01 3.59
CA ARG A 213 -10.54 -6.74 4.29
C ARG A 213 -9.83 -5.63 3.52
N LEU A 214 -10.45 -4.46 3.46
CA LEU A 214 -9.83 -3.22 2.99
C LEU A 214 -9.22 -2.52 4.20
N LEU A 215 -7.97 -2.08 4.12
CA LEU A 215 -7.24 -1.57 5.27
C LEU A 215 -7.08 -0.05 5.20
N LEU A 216 -7.25 0.60 6.34
CA LEU A 216 -6.98 2.02 6.56
C LEU A 216 -5.91 2.15 7.64
N GLY A 217 -4.79 2.81 7.30
CA GLY A 217 -3.71 3.09 8.22
C GLY A 217 -4.05 4.22 9.20
N GLN A 218 -3.56 4.12 10.44
CA GLN A 218 -3.61 5.20 11.43
C GLN A 218 -2.80 6.39 10.93
N ARG A 219 -3.31 7.62 11.12
CA ARG A 219 -2.68 8.83 10.59
C ARG A 219 -1.25 9.04 11.12
N LEU A 220 -1.05 8.88 12.43
CA LEU A 220 0.22 9.17 13.09
C LEU A 220 1.17 7.95 13.15
N GLN A 221 0.69 6.76 12.77
CA GLN A 221 1.42 5.51 12.77
C GLN A 221 1.43 4.92 11.35
N SER A 222 1.61 5.79 10.36
CA SER A 222 1.76 5.44 8.96
C SER A 222 2.96 6.18 8.38
N TYR A 223 3.87 5.41 7.78
CA TYR A 223 5.13 5.89 7.25
C TYR A 223 5.23 5.50 5.78
N ARG A 224 5.78 6.38 4.97
CA ARG A 224 6.07 6.14 3.55
C ARG A 224 7.46 6.68 3.25
N TRP A 225 8.28 5.86 2.64
CA TRP A 225 9.60 6.24 2.17
C TRP A 225 9.56 6.54 0.68
N THR A 226 10.28 7.56 0.26
CA THR A 226 10.49 7.93 -1.14
C THR A 226 11.88 7.57 -1.63
N HIS A 227 12.77 7.25 -0.68
CA HIS A 227 14.11 6.72 -0.92
C HIS A 227 14.34 5.49 -0.06
N VAL A 228 15.35 4.71 -0.43
CA VAL A 228 15.78 3.57 0.37
C VAL A 228 16.50 4.08 1.61
N GLU A 229 15.90 3.91 2.76
CA GLU A 229 16.46 4.26 4.07
C GLU A 229 16.77 3.02 4.91
N MET A 230 15.94 2.01 4.77
CA MET A 230 16.04 0.77 5.53
C MET A 230 15.78 -0.44 4.63
N ILE A 231 16.55 -1.51 4.87
CA ILE A 231 16.41 -2.78 4.19
C ILE A 231 16.19 -3.91 5.19
N LEU A 232 15.44 -4.92 4.77
CA LEU A 232 15.26 -6.13 5.56
C LEU A 232 16.46 -7.05 5.37
N LYS A 233 17.00 -7.59 6.47
CA LYS A 233 18.13 -8.56 6.45
C LYS A 233 17.80 -9.76 5.57
N LEU A 234 18.74 -10.17 4.72
CA LEU A 234 18.56 -11.09 3.60
C LEU A 234 17.90 -12.45 3.92
N ASN A 235 18.05 -12.95 5.12
CA ASN A 235 17.63 -14.33 5.47
C ASN A 235 16.21 -14.43 6.07
N VAL A 236 15.50 -13.30 6.20
CA VAL A 236 14.24 -13.24 6.96
C VAL A 236 13.03 -13.65 6.13
N ILE A 237 13.02 -13.32 4.85
CA ILE A 237 12.00 -13.79 3.92
C ILE A 237 12.69 -14.59 2.82
N GLY A 238 12.42 -15.89 2.74
CA GLY A 238 13.00 -16.77 1.72
C GLY A 238 12.74 -16.24 0.30
N HIS A 239 13.61 -16.57 -0.65
CA HIS A 239 13.54 -16.09 -2.04
C HIS A 239 12.19 -16.34 -2.73
N SER A 240 11.49 -17.41 -2.36
CA SER A 240 10.17 -17.79 -2.90
C SER A 240 8.99 -17.25 -2.09
N ALA A 241 9.22 -16.73 -0.89
CA ALA A 241 8.14 -16.24 -0.04
C ALA A 241 7.71 -14.83 -0.46
N HIS A 242 6.40 -14.65 -0.64
CA HIS A 242 5.80 -13.36 -0.98
C HIS A 242 5.37 -12.54 0.23
N HIS A 243 5.37 -13.13 1.42
CA HIS A 243 5.03 -12.49 2.68
C HIS A 243 5.68 -13.21 3.87
N CYS A 244 5.75 -12.50 5.00
CA CYS A 244 6.20 -13.02 6.28
C CYS A 244 5.39 -12.38 7.42
N LEU A 245 5.16 -13.13 8.49
CA LEU A 245 4.52 -12.63 9.69
C LEU A 245 5.56 -12.55 10.82
N PHE A 246 5.70 -11.37 11.41
CA PHE A 246 6.51 -11.17 12.60
C PHE A 246 5.60 -11.09 13.82
N PRO A 247 5.96 -11.70 14.94
CA PRO A 247 5.16 -11.68 16.17
C PRO A 247 4.94 -10.28 16.73
N SER A 248 5.89 -9.37 16.48
CA SER A 248 5.81 -7.99 16.96
C SER A 248 6.54 -7.01 16.05
N LEU A 249 6.20 -5.73 16.18
CA LEU A 249 6.94 -4.65 15.52
C LEU A 249 8.39 -4.57 16.02
N ASN A 250 8.64 -4.83 17.31
CA ASN A 250 10.00 -4.87 17.84
C ASN A 250 10.86 -5.89 17.09
N GLU A 251 10.33 -7.10 16.86
CA GLU A 251 11.06 -8.13 16.13
C GLU A 251 11.25 -7.78 14.66
N PHE A 252 10.24 -7.19 14.03
CA PHE A 252 10.37 -6.69 12.66
C PHE A 252 11.48 -5.64 12.56
N ILE A 253 11.49 -4.64 13.45
CA ILE A 253 12.51 -3.57 13.46
C ILE A 253 13.91 -4.14 13.74
N ALA A 254 14.04 -5.10 14.63
CA ALA A 254 15.33 -5.77 14.89
C ALA A 254 15.91 -6.50 13.66
N ASN A 255 15.06 -6.82 12.69
CA ASN A 255 15.45 -7.41 11.40
C ASN A 255 15.65 -6.36 10.28
N LEU A 256 15.45 -5.08 10.54
CA LEU A 256 15.85 -4.00 9.65
C LEU A 256 17.31 -3.61 9.89
N GLN A 257 17.93 -3.08 8.85
CA GLN A 257 19.19 -2.38 8.94
C GLN A 257 19.09 -1.07 8.14
N GLN A 258 19.82 -0.06 8.57
CA GLN A 258 19.95 1.19 7.81
C GLN A 258 20.62 0.88 6.47
N PHE A 259 20.14 1.52 5.43
CA PHE A 259 20.75 1.42 4.11
C PHE A 259 21.92 2.38 4.02
N GLU A 260 23.06 1.87 3.56
CA GLU A 260 24.26 2.65 3.23
C GLU A 260 24.49 2.45 1.72
N PRO A 261 24.43 3.53 0.90
CA PRO A 261 24.58 3.48 -0.54
C PRO A 261 25.98 3.10 -1.03
#